data_d1df917a3c8c944e055cdff73ec36163
#
_entry.id   d1df917a3c8c944e055cdff73ec36163
#
_cell.length_a   1.000
_cell.length_b   1.000
_cell.length_c   1.000
_cell.angle_alpha   90.00
_cell.angle_beta   90.00
_cell.angle_gamma   90.00
#
_symmetry.space_group_name_H-M   'P 1'
#
loop_
_entity.id
_entity.type
_entity.pdbx_description
1 polymer ?
#
loop_
_entity_poly.entity_id
_entity_poly.type
_entity_poly.pdbx_seq_one_letter_code
_entity_poly.pdbx_strand_id
1 'polypeptide(L)'
;VSEPAELTDVQRRVMRLLFNSAEPLWALALARSTGIPYGTVYDTFRVLYDRGWAVGDTEINIKGTGRPARVLYRLTETGRTEAAKILGDG
;
A
#
# COMPACT_ATOMS: atom_id res chain seq x y z
N VAL A 1 -18.29 -20.35 -3.90
CA VAL A 1 -17.51 -19.43 -4.31
C VAL A 1 -16.76 -18.92 -3.32
N SER A 2 -15.69 -18.70 -3.55
CA SER A 2 -15.03 -18.26 -2.64
C SER A 2 -15.03 -16.85 -2.66
N GLU A 3 -15.18 -16.25 -1.62
CA GLU A 3 -15.08 -15.00 -1.53
C GLU A 3 -13.77 -14.63 -1.63
N PRO A 4 -13.39 -13.57 -2.06
CA PRO A 4 -12.10 -13.11 -2.07
C PRO A 4 -11.72 -13.10 -0.66
N ALA A 5 -10.57 -13.46 -0.37
CA ALA A 5 -10.13 -13.49 0.92
C ALA A 5 -10.32 -12.14 1.52
N GLU A 6 -10.82 -12.10 2.71
CA GLU A 6 -10.97 -10.88 3.36
C GLU A 6 -9.64 -10.39 3.76
N LEU A 7 -9.46 -9.13 3.83
CA LEU A 7 -8.21 -8.56 4.26
C LEU A 7 -8.04 -8.77 5.75
N THR A 8 -6.83 -9.04 6.16
CA THR A 8 -6.52 -9.18 7.57
C THR A 8 -6.57 -7.79 8.22
N ASP A 9 -6.54 -7.74 9.53
CA ASP A 9 -6.55 -6.47 10.22
C ASP A 9 -5.35 -5.63 9.82
N VAL A 10 -4.20 -6.25 9.68
CA VAL A 10 -3.00 -5.53 9.30
C VAL A 10 -3.15 -5.00 7.88
N GLN A 11 -3.70 -5.80 6.99
CA GLN A 11 -3.87 -5.37 5.61
C GLN A 11 -4.85 -4.20 5.54
N ARG A 12 -5.92 -4.24 6.32
CA ARG A 12 -6.84 -3.12 6.33
C ARG A 12 -6.18 -1.88 6.88
N ARG A 13 -5.31 -2.03 7.86
CA ARG A 13 -4.63 -0.90 8.43
C ARG A 13 -3.72 -0.25 7.39
N VAL A 14 -2.98 -1.05 6.64
CA VAL A 14 -2.11 -0.53 5.59
C VAL A 14 -2.95 0.15 4.51
N MET A 15 -4.06 -0.48 4.13
CA MET A 15 -4.94 0.08 3.12
C MET A 15 -5.49 1.42 3.58
N ARG A 16 -5.85 1.53 4.85
CA ARG A 16 -6.37 2.78 5.38
C ARG A 16 -5.32 3.87 5.31
N LEU A 17 -4.07 3.52 5.59
CA LEU A 17 -3.01 4.51 5.53
C LEU A 17 -2.80 5.00 4.09
N LEU A 18 -2.90 4.10 3.13
CA LEU A 18 -2.80 4.51 1.74
C LEU A 18 -4.01 5.37 1.35
N PHE A 19 -5.19 4.99 1.84
CA PHE A 19 -6.40 5.70 1.50
C PHE A 19 -6.39 7.13 2.03
N ASN A 20 -5.81 7.30 3.21
CA ASN A 20 -5.77 8.62 3.83
C ASN A 20 -4.56 9.46 3.43
N SER A 21 -3.66 8.91 2.67
CA SER A 21 -2.46 9.65 2.31
C SER A 21 -2.69 10.41 1.02
N ALA A 22 -2.26 11.65 1.00
CA ALA A 22 -2.37 12.43 -0.22
C ALA A 22 -1.25 12.09 -1.18
N GLU A 23 -0.24 11.38 -0.72
CA GLU A 23 0.90 11.06 -1.54
C GLU A 23 1.22 9.60 -1.51
N PRO A 24 1.90 9.08 -2.53
CA PRO A 24 2.29 7.68 -2.52
C PRO A 24 3.17 7.36 -1.33
N LEU A 25 3.13 6.12 -0.89
CA LEU A 25 3.88 5.72 0.30
C LEU A 25 4.93 4.67 -0.03
N TRP A 26 6.02 4.73 0.67
CA TRP A 26 7.13 3.81 0.51
C TRP A 26 7.03 2.77 1.64
N ALA A 27 7.13 1.50 1.29
CA ALA A 27 6.91 0.43 2.25
C ALA A 27 7.82 0.52 3.46
N LEU A 28 9.07 0.87 3.27
CA LEU A 28 9.99 0.95 4.39
C LEU A 28 9.60 2.08 5.34
N ALA A 29 9.21 3.21 4.78
CA ALA A 29 8.79 4.33 5.61
C ALA A 29 7.54 3.97 6.38
N LEU A 30 6.62 3.27 5.74
CA LEU A 30 5.41 2.87 6.40
C LEU A 30 5.71 1.88 7.51
N ALA A 31 6.61 0.94 7.25
CA ALA A 31 6.99 -0.04 8.25
C ALA A 31 7.58 0.66 9.47
N ARG A 32 8.43 1.66 9.24
CA ARG A 32 9.04 2.36 10.35
C ARG A 32 8.05 3.17 11.15
N SER A 33 7.11 3.78 10.48
CA SER A 33 6.17 4.64 11.19
C SER A 33 5.09 3.88 11.91
N THR A 34 4.80 2.65 11.48
CA THR A 34 3.71 1.90 12.09
C THR A 34 4.16 0.78 12.99
N GLY A 35 5.42 0.37 12.86
CA GLY A 35 5.89 -0.79 13.58
C GLY A 35 5.52 -2.11 12.93
N ILE A 36 4.84 -2.07 11.80
CA ILE A 36 4.51 -3.29 11.08
C ILE A 36 5.77 -3.76 10.36
N PRO A 37 6.08 -5.04 10.42
CA PRO A 37 7.29 -5.53 9.75
C PRO A 37 7.30 -5.19 8.27
N TYR A 38 8.45 -4.82 7.77
CA TYR A 38 8.58 -4.42 6.37
C TYR A 38 8.02 -5.46 5.42
N GLY A 39 8.33 -6.73 5.66
CA GLY A 39 7.85 -7.78 4.78
C GLY A 39 6.34 -7.85 4.74
N THR A 40 5.71 -7.60 5.88
CA THR A 40 4.26 -7.62 5.94
C THR A 40 3.66 -6.44 5.17
N VAL A 41 4.28 -5.26 5.28
CA VAL A 41 3.81 -4.10 4.53
C VAL A 41 3.97 -4.37 3.04
N TYR A 42 5.11 -4.91 2.65
CA TYR A 42 5.38 -5.17 1.25
C TYR A 42 4.40 -6.21 0.70
N ASP A 43 4.14 -7.27 1.47
CA ASP A 43 3.20 -8.29 1.04
C ASP A 43 1.81 -7.70 0.88
N THR A 44 1.42 -6.80 1.76
CA THR A 44 0.13 -6.16 1.64
C THR A 44 0.06 -5.33 0.36
N PHE A 45 1.12 -4.59 0.07
CA PHE A 45 1.13 -3.81 -1.15
C PHE A 45 0.99 -4.74 -2.36
N ARG A 46 1.64 -5.91 -2.32
CA ARG A 46 1.53 -6.87 -3.41
C ARG A 46 0.11 -7.39 -3.55
N VAL A 47 -0.56 -7.67 -2.45
CA VAL A 47 -1.93 -8.15 -2.50
C VAL A 47 -2.81 -7.09 -3.14
N LEU A 48 -2.64 -5.84 -2.75
CA LEU A 48 -3.44 -4.77 -3.30
C LEU A 48 -3.13 -4.56 -4.78
N TYR A 49 -1.85 -4.67 -5.13
CA TYR A 49 -1.44 -4.52 -6.52
C TYR A 49 -2.05 -5.62 -7.38
N ASP A 50 -2.01 -6.86 -6.88
CA ASP A 50 -2.54 -7.99 -7.65
C ASP A 50 -4.05 -7.88 -7.86
N ARG A 51 -4.74 -7.20 -6.97
CA ARG A 51 -6.16 -7.01 -7.13
C ARG A 51 -6.50 -5.81 -8.01
N GLY A 52 -5.49 -5.07 -8.43
CA GLY A 52 -5.72 -3.87 -9.22
C GLY A 52 -6.11 -2.68 -8.36
N TRP A 53 -5.92 -2.79 -7.06
CA TRP A 53 -6.31 -1.73 -6.14
C TRP A 53 -5.17 -0.77 -5.83
N ALA A 54 -3.95 -1.13 -6.16
CA ALA A 54 -2.81 -0.26 -5.95
C ALA A 54 -1.85 -0.36 -7.11
N VAL A 55 -1.06 0.66 -7.30
CA VAL A 55 0.00 0.64 -8.30
C VAL A 55 1.25 1.15 -7.66
N GLY A 56 2.37 0.73 -8.16
CA GLY A 56 3.66 1.16 -7.67
C GLY A 56 4.41 1.91 -8.73
N ASP A 57 4.96 3.07 -8.35
CA ASP A 57 5.75 3.86 -9.27
C ASP A 57 7.16 3.90 -8.72
N THR A 58 8.12 3.60 -9.56
CA THR A 58 9.49 3.61 -9.13
C THR A 58 10.03 5.04 -9.13
N GLU A 59 10.54 5.44 -7.98
CA GLU A 59 11.11 6.75 -7.89
C GLU A 59 12.51 6.66 -8.45
N ILE A 60 12.83 7.46 -9.43
CA ILE A 60 14.11 7.40 -10.06
C ILE A 60 15.17 7.91 -9.13
N ASN A 61 16.24 7.13 -9.00
CA ASN A 61 17.30 7.51 -8.14
C ASN A 61 18.05 8.68 -8.70
N ILE A 62 18.23 9.73 -7.94
CA ILE A 62 18.91 10.88 -8.41
C ILE A 62 20.39 10.61 -8.42
N LYS A 63 21.05 10.96 -9.53
CA LYS A 63 22.41 10.72 -9.68
C LYS A 63 23.19 11.25 -8.55
N GLY A 64 24.05 10.49 -8.04
CA GLY A 64 24.92 10.90 -6.95
C GLY A 64 24.43 10.62 -5.57
N THR A 65 23.22 10.15 -5.42
CA THR A 65 22.73 9.89 -4.09
C THR A 65 23.21 8.55 -3.57
N GLY A 66 23.49 7.64 -4.43
CA GLY A 66 23.92 6.32 -3.99
C GLY A 66 22.86 5.49 -3.36
N ARG A 67 21.60 5.93 -3.37
CA ARG A 67 20.56 5.16 -2.77
C ARG A 67 19.80 4.38 -3.81
N PRO A 68 19.30 3.20 -3.47
CA PRO A 68 18.50 2.44 -4.41
C PRO A 68 17.21 3.18 -4.70
N ALA A 69 16.66 2.95 -5.85
CA ALA A 69 15.36 3.52 -6.18
C ALA A 69 14.30 2.96 -5.26
N ARG A 70 13.31 3.74 -4.96
CA ARG A 70 12.22 3.31 -4.12
C ARG A 70 11.00 3.09 -4.97
N VAL A 71 10.15 2.19 -4.54
CA VAL A 71 8.88 1.98 -5.20
C VAL A 71 7.81 2.58 -4.29
N LEU A 72 7.10 3.55 -4.81
CA LEU A 72 6.07 4.23 -4.05
C LEU A 72 4.72 3.71 -4.49
N TYR A 73 3.87 3.36 -3.54
CA TYR A 73 2.57 2.78 -3.86
C TYR A 73 1.44 3.74 -3.55
N ARG A 74 0.42 3.70 -4.37
CA ARG A 74 -0.79 4.47 -4.14
C ARG A 74 -1.99 3.66 -4.57
N LEU A 75 -3.15 3.97 -4.06
CA LEU A 75 -4.35 3.27 -4.48
C LEU A 75 -4.80 3.76 -5.84
N THR A 76 -5.31 2.83 -6.65
CA THR A 76 -5.91 3.20 -7.92
C THR A 76 -7.31 3.72 -7.61
N GLU A 77 -8.00 4.19 -8.64
CA GLU A 77 -9.35 4.62 -8.46
C GLU A 77 -10.21 3.47 -7.97
N THR A 78 -10.01 2.29 -8.53
CA THR A 78 -10.71 1.10 -8.08
C THR A 78 -10.37 0.82 -6.63
N GLY A 79 -9.10 0.96 -6.28
CA GLY A 79 -8.66 0.71 -4.91
C GLY A 79 -9.29 1.68 -3.94
N ARG A 80 -9.44 2.94 -4.34
CA ARG A 80 -10.06 3.92 -3.45
C ARG A 80 -11.54 3.61 -3.26
N THR A 81 -12.21 3.17 -4.30
CA THR A 81 -13.61 2.80 -4.20
C THR A 81 -13.78 1.61 -3.27
N GLU A 82 -12.93 0.60 -3.43
CA GLU A 82 -13.02 -0.59 -2.59
C GLU A 82 -12.64 -0.25 -1.14
N ALA A 83 -11.65 0.60 -0.96
CA ALA A 83 -11.24 0.99 0.37
C ALA A 83 -12.38 1.72 1.08
N ALA A 84 -13.08 2.56 0.38
CA ALA A 84 -14.20 3.28 0.96
C ALA A 84 -15.26 2.29 1.43
N LYS A 85 -15.49 1.22 0.68
CA LYS A 85 -16.46 0.24 1.08
C LYS A 85 -15.98 -0.57 2.27
N ILE A 86 -14.74 -0.96 2.25
CA ILE A 86 -14.21 -1.83 3.30
C ILE A 86 -13.97 -1.07 4.59
N LEU A 87 -13.48 0.16 4.47
CA LEU A 87 -13.10 0.93 5.64
C LEU A 87 -14.14 1.92 6.07
N GLY A 88 -14.92 2.27 5.19
CA GLY A 88 -15.76 3.39 5.36
C GLY A 88 -16.92 3.26 6.17
N ASP A 89 -17.27 2.10 6.47
CA ASP A 89 -18.34 1.99 7.21
C ASP A 89 -18.04 2.13 8.46
N GLY A 90 -17.03 2.30 8.71
CA GLY A 90 -16.44 2.41 9.95
C GLY A 90 -16.97 2.90 10.85
#